data_64dd635779043d1ffb47524d76c2cbad
#
_entry.id   64dd635779043d1ffb47524d76c2cbad
#
_cell.length_a   1.000
_cell.length_b   1.000
_cell.length_c   1.000
_cell.angle_alpha   90.00
_cell.angle_beta   90.00
_cell.angle_gamma   90.00
#
_symmetry.space_group_name_H-M   'P 1'
#
loop_
_entity.id
_entity.type
_entity.pdbx_description
1 polymer ?
#
loop_
_entity_poly.entity_id
_entity_poly.type
_entity_poly.pdbx_seq_one_letter_code
_entity_poly.pdbx_strand_id
1 'polypeptide(L)'
;LQRTKIDDVTLERFIVGPLEVNCYLLTTEDSAILIDPGFAADELRKRVESLNHLESRMILLTHGHFDHTGFCPELVKNGWKAGIHPDDKLLLNRVPPDFEGLGYRDEPFESYVTFKEGWNFNIGGISLNLIHTPGHSPGSVCFIERKRRWAFTGDTLFADSIGRSDLPGGDEQTLMQSLEKLKGVLEPETLVLSGHGGCALFNTILRINPFLQD
;
A
#
# COMPACT_ATOMS: atom_id res chain seq x y z
N LEU A 1 -8.73 -12.97 -0.50
CA LEU A 1 -9.55 -12.08 0.33
C LEU A 1 -10.15 -11.01 -0.57
N GLN A 2 -11.47 -10.93 -0.74
CA GLN A 2 -12.13 -9.82 -1.45
C GLN A 2 -12.71 -8.82 -0.43
N ARG A 3 -13.36 -9.32 0.63
CA ARG A 3 -13.95 -8.50 1.70
C ARG A 3 -13.99 -9.26 3.01
N THR A 4 -13.60 -8.60 4.09
CA THR A 4 -13.75 -9.13 5.45
C THR A 4 -14.15 -8.01 6.40
N LYS A 5 -14.85 -8.35 7.49
CA LYS A 5 -15.18 -7.40 8.55
C LYS A 5 -14.68 -7.98 9.87
N ILE A 6 -13.91 -7.20 10.61
CA ILE A 6 -13.43 -7.52 11.96
C ILE A 6 -13.78 -6.32 12.84
N ASP A 7 -14.54 -6.58 13.89
CA ASP A 7 -15.15 -5.55 14.73
C ASP A 7 -16.00 -4.58 13.88
N ASP A 8 -15.68 -3.30 13.95
CA ASP A 8 -16.30 -2.18 13.24
C ASP A 8 -15.60 -1.80 11.93
N VAL A 9 -14.48 -2.47 11.57
CA VAL A 9 -13.72 -2.18 10.36
C VAL A 9 -14.00 -3.21 9.28
N THR A 10 -14.35 -2.73 8.09
CA THR A 10 -14.42 -3.53 6.86
C THR A 10 -13.15 -3.31 6.04
N LEU A 11 -12.48 -4.39 5.68
CA LEU A 11 -11.38 -4.44 4.73
C LEU A 11 -11.89 -5.01 3.40
N GLU A 12 -11.71 -4.26 2.32
CA GLU A 12 -12.01 -4.68 0.94
C GLU A 12 -10.72 -4.65 0.12
N ARG A 13 -10.50 -5.65 -0.73
CA ARG A 13 -9.38 -5.70 -1.68
C ARG A 13 -9.91 -5.59 -3.10
N PHE A 14 -9.34 -4.69 -3.87
CA PHE A 14 -9.55 -4.52 -5.30
C PHE A 14 -8.25 -4.83 -6.04
N ILE A 15 -8.33 -5.60 -7.13
CA ILE A 15 -7.21 -5.79 -8.04
C ILE A 15 -7.41 -4.80 -9.17
N VAL A 16 -6.47 -3.86 -9.33
CA VAL A 16 -6.65 -2.71 -10.21
C VAL A 16 -5.54 -2.57 -11.25
N GLY A 17 -5.93 -2.14 -12.43
CA GLY A 17 -5.03 -1.84 -13.53
C GLY A 17 -4.37 -3.05 -14.20
N PRO A 18 -3.65 -2.80 -15.30
CA PRO A 18 -2.99 -3.85 -16.09
C PRO A 18 -1.87 -4.59 -15.33
N LEU A 19 -1.30 -3.96 -14.29
CA LEU A 19 -0.26 -4.58 -13.45
C LEU A 19 -0.84 -5.29 -12.22
N GLU A 20 -2.17 -5.40 -12.11
CA GLU A 20 -2.88 -6.16 -11.08
C GLU A 20 -2.49 -5.77 -9.64
N VAL A 21 -2.39 -4.46 -9.39
CA VAL A 21 -2.09 -3.93 -8.05
C VAL A 21 -3.22 -4.24 -7.08
N ASN A 22 -2.88 -4.65 -5.89
CA ASN A 22 -3.80 -4.80 -4.77
C ASN A 22 -4.04 -3.44 -4.10
N CYS A 23 -5.17 -2.84 -4.36
CA CYS A 23 -5.67 -1.69 -3.63
C CYS A 23 -6.52 -2.16 -2.45
N TYR A 24 -6.26 -1.63 -1.26
CA TYR A 24 -7.00 -1.99 -0.04
C TYR A 24 -7.80 -0.80 0.49
N LEU A 25 -9.09 -1.04 0.74
CA LEU A 25 -9.99 -0.06 1.34
C LEU A 25 -10.41 -0.53 2.74
N LEU A 26 -10.09 0.28 3.74
CA LEU A 26 -10.57 0.10 5.11
C LEU A 26 -11.66 1.13 5.36
N THR A 27 -12.82 0.68 5.84
CA THR A 27 -13.94 1.58 6.17
C THR A 27 -14.49 1.31 7.55
N THR A 28 -14.90 2.40 8.22
CA THR A 28 -15.70 2.41 9.42
C THR A 28 -17.00 3.16 9.16
N GLU A 29 -17.77 3.49 10.19
CA GLU A 29 -19.01 4.27 10.05
C GLU A 29 -18.75 5.70 9.54
N ASP A 30 -17.63 6.32 9.94
CA ASP A 30 -17.32 7.74 9.73
C ASP A 30 -16.06 7.98 8.88
N SER A 31 -15.28 6.95 8.57
CA SER A 31 -13.93 7.10 8.02
C SER A 31 -13.61 6.08 6.95
N ALA A 32 -12.72 6.46 6.02
CA ALA A 32 -12.16 5.57 5.00
C ALA A 32 -10.65 5.80 4.83
N ILE A 33 -9.91 4.69 4.74
CA ILE A 33 -8.50 4.67 4.36
C ILE A 33 -8.35 3.82 3.11
N LEU A 34 -7.75 4.38 2.08
CA LEU A 34 -7.43 3.69 0.84
C LEU A 34 -5.91 3.54 0.73
N ILE A 35 -5.43 2.32 0.58
CA ILE A 35 -4.00 2.01 0.45
C ILE A 35 -3.73 1.62 -0.99
N ASP A 36 -2.77 2.30 -1.62
CA ASP A 36 -2.30 2.11 -2.99
C ASP A 36 -3.43 2.06 -4.04
N PRO A 37 -4.14 3.17 -4.28
CA PRO A 37 -5.26 3.23 -5.23
C PRO A 37 -4.80 3.29 -6.69
N GLY A 38 -3.93 2.38 -7.09
CA GLY A 38 -3.14 2.34 -8.32
C GLY A 38 -3.84 2.79 -9.60
N PHE A 39 -4.96 2.18 -9.97
CA PHE A 39 -5.66 2.46 -11.22
C PHE A 39 -7.16 2.67 -10.99
N ALA A 40 -7.75 3.60 -11.73
CA ALA A 40 -9.16 3.97 -11.59
C ALA A 40 -10.12 2.93 -12.23
N ALA A 41 -10.11 1.70 -11.72
CA ALA A 41 -11.06 0.67 -12.14
C ALA A 41 -12.51 1.05 -11.77
N ASP A 42 -13.47 0.71 -12.62
CA ASP A 42 -14.88 1.10 -12.44
C ASP A 42 -15.49 0.66 -11.11
N GLU A 43 -15.12 -0.53 -10.64
CA GLU A 43 -15.61 -1.07 -9.36
C GLU A 43 -15.07 -0.24 -8.18
N LEU A 44 -13.75 0.05 -8.17
CA LEU A 44 -13.13 0.89 -7.15
C LEU A 44 -13.73 2.31 -7.19
N ARG A 45 -13.89 2.90 -8.37
CA ARG A 45 -14.47 4.24 -8.55
C ARG A 45 -15.88 4.33 -7.94
N LYS A 46 -16.79 3.43 -8.31
CA LYS A 46 -18.14 3.37 -7.73
C LYS A 46 -18.12 3.21 -6.21
N ARG A 47 -17.21 2.37 -5.71
CA ARG A 47 -17.10 2.16 -4.28
C ARG A 47 -16.61 3.42 -3.54
N VAL A 48 -15.61 4.10 -4.07
CA VAL A 48 -15.08 5.36 -3.52
C VAL A 48 -16.13 6.47 -3.57
N GLU A 49 -16.87 6.61 -4.65
CA GLU A 49 -17.97 7.58 -4.79
C GLU A 49 -19.04 7.40 -3.72
N SER A 50 -19.35 6.16 -3.34
CA SER A 50 -20.30 5.86 -2.26
C SER A 50 -19.85 6.33 -0.89
N LEU A 51 -18.57 6.69 -0.72
CA LEU A 51 -17.96 7.17 0.52
C LEU A 51 -17.83 8.70 0.60
N ASN A 52 -18.35 9.43 -0.39
CA ASN A 52 -18.24 10.90 -0.43
C ASN A 52 -18.93 11.61 0.73
N HIS A 53 -19.82 10.93 1.45
CA HIS A 53 -20.47 11.44 2.66
C HIS A 53 -19.58 11.37 3.90
N LEU A 54 -18.47 10.61 3.88
CA LEU A 54 -17.56 10.48 5.01
C LEU A 54 -16.68 11.73 5.14
N GLU A 55 -16.52 12.24 6.37
CA GLU A 55 -15.71 13.41 6.64
C GLU A 55 -14.21 13.12 6.59
N SER A 56 -13.82 11.91 7.05
CA SER A 56 -12.41 11.49 7.11
C SER A 56 -12.09 10.49 6.01
N ARG A 57 -11.35 10.94 4.99
CA ARG A 57 -10.95 10.11 3.84
C ARG A 57 -9.46 10.30 3.57
N MET A 58 -8.69 9.23 3.71
CA MET A 58 -7.23 9.24 3.60
C MET A 58 -6.74 8.22 2.59
N ILE A 59 -5.75 8.59 1.79
CA ILE A 59 -4.95 7.70 0.96
C ILE A 59 -3.60 7.53 1.65
N LEU A 60 -3.17 6.28 1.84
CA LEU A 60 -1.85 5.95 2.33
C LEU A 60 -1.09 5.21 1.23
N LEU A 61 0.04 5.76 0.81
CA LEU A 61 0.88 5.16 -0.22
C LEU A 61 2.02 4.39 0.44
N THR A 62 2.14 3.11 0.09
CA THR A 62 3.28 2.28 0.54
C THR A 62 4.57 2.74 -0.13
N HIS A 63 4.47 3.23 -1.37
CA HIS A 63 5.59 3.80 -2.14
C HIS A 63 5.07 4.64 -3.32
N GLY A 64 5.99 5.24 -4.09
CA GLY A 64 5.66 6.24 -5.11
C GLY A 64 5.49 5.73 -6.53
N HIS A 65 5.59 4.43 -6.83
CA HIS A 65 5.47 3.94 -8.19
C HIS A 65 4.08 4.20 -8.80
N PHE A 66 4.06 4.45 -10.10
CA PHE A 66 2.89 4.94 -10.84
C PHE A 66 1.70 3.98 -10.78
N ASP A 67 1.95 2.67 -10.74
CA ASP A 67 0.92 1.65 -10.67
C ASP A 67 0.22 1.60 -9.30
N HIS A 68 0.84 2.11 -8.23
CA HIS A 68 0.25 2.29 -6.91
C HIS A 68 -0.41 3.67 -6.71
N THR A 69 -0.10 4.64 -7.57
CA THR A 69 -0.50 6.05 -7.35
C THR A 69 -1.43 6.62 -8.41
N GLY A 70 -1.67 5.91 -9.52
CA GLY A 70 -2.33 6.45 -10.71
C GLY A 70 -3.76 6.98 -10.52
N PHE A 71 -4.51 6.54 -9.50
CA PHE A 71 -5.83 7.08 -9.20
C PHE A 71 -5.80 8.25 -8.19
N CYS A 72 -4.65 8.49 -7.53
CA CYS A 72 -4.52 9.56 -6.53
C CYS A 72 -4.92 10.96 -7.04
N PRO A 73 -4.51 11.42 -8.25
CA PRO A 73 -4.86 12.76 -8.71
C PRO A 73 -6.36 13.04 -8.70
N GLU A 74 -7.15 12.09 -9.16
CA GLU A 74 -8.60 12.21 -9.18
C GLU A 74 -9.20 12.19 -7.76
N LEU A 75 -8.71 11.31 -6.90
CA LEU A 75 -9.18 11.19 -5.53
C LEU A 75 -8.89 12.47 -4.71
N VAL A 76 -7.70 13.04 -4.89
CA VAL A 76 -7.31 14.31 -4.22
C VAL A 76 -8.19 15.47 -4.69
N LYS A 77 -8.50 15.56 -5.98
CA LYS A 77 -9.46 16.55 -6.51
C LYS A 77 -10.86 16.38 -5.90
N ASN A 78 -11.21 15.15 -5.51
CA ASN A 78 -12.48 14.81 -4.84
C ASN A 78 -12.40 14.88 -3.31
N GLY A 79 -11.38 15.52 -2.75
CA GLY A 79 -11.25 15.84 -1.32
C GLY A 79 -10.63 14.74 -0.46
N TRP A 80 -10.04 13.69 -1.03
CA TRP A 80 -9.19 12.77 -0.28
C TRP A 80 -7.85 13.42 0.07
N LYS A 81 -7.33 13.10 1.25
CA LYS A 81 -5.96 13.50 1.63
C LYS A 81 -5.00 12.36 1.33
N ALA A 82 -3.88 12.64 0.70
CA ALA A 82 -2.87 11.62 0.41
C ALA A 82 -1.66 11.74 1.35
N GLY A 83 -1.04 10.62 1.70
CA GLY A 83 0.19 10.57 2.46
C GLY A 83 1.22 9.63 1.82
N ILE A 84 2.50 10.05 1.83
CA ILE A 84 3.64 9.31 1.28
C ILE A 84 4.91 9.58 2.08
N HIS A 85 5.86 8.63 2.05
CA HIS A 85 7.21 8.86 2.55
C HIS A 85 7.95 9.93 1.72
N PRO A 86 8.69 10.88 2.35
CA PRO A 86 9.33 11.99 1.63
C PRO A 86 10.31 11.55 0.54
N ASP A 87 10.98 10.40 0.72
CA ASP A 87 12.01 9.91 -0.21
C ASP A 87 11.42 9.39 -1.53
N ASP A 88 10.10 9.12 -1.57
CA ASP A 88 9.40 8.69 -2.79
C ASP A 88 8.63 9.82 -3.51
N LYS A 89 8.74 11.06 -3.05
CA LYS A 89 8.06 12.19 -3.69
C LYS A 89 8.38 12.33 -5.18
N LEU A 90 9.62 12.06 -5.57
CA LEU A 90 10.06 12.19 -6.94
C LEU A 90 9.57 11.06 -7.86
N LEU A 91 9.11 9.95 -7.28
CA LEU A 91 8.53 8.82 -8.01
C LEU A 91 7.03 9.03 -8.29
N LEU A 92 6.37 9.93 -7.52
CA LEU A 92 4.93 10.11 -7.61
C LEU A 92 4.48 10.35 -9.03
N ASN A 93 3.66 9.42 -9.50
CA ASN A 93 2.94 9.50 -10.76
C ASN A 93 3.81 9.69 -12.00
N ARG A 94 5.06 9.21 -11.97
CA ARG A 94 5.96 9.17 -13.11
C ARG A 94 5.80 7.84 -13.84
N VAL A 95 5.12 7.87 -14.96
CA VAL A 95 4.90 6.68 -15.80
C VAL A 95 6.10 6.50 -16.73
N PRO A 96 6.85 5.38 -16.64
CA PRO A 96 7.90 5.12 -17.60
C PRO A 96 7.32 4.97 -19.01
N PRO A 97 8.05 5.39 -20.08
CA PRO A 97 7.55 5.37 -21.46
C PRO A 97 7.00 4.01 -21.92
N ASP A 98 7.58 2.91 -21.43
CA ASP A 98 7.17 1.54 -21.79
C ASP A 98 5.76 1.20 -21.26
N PHE A 99 5.23 1.96 -20.30
CA PHE A 99 3.92 1.74 -19.66
C PHE A 99 2.84 2.74 -20.08
N GLU A 100 3.17 3.78 -20.86
CA GLU A 100 2.20 4.78 -21.33
C GLU A 100 1.04 4.13 -22.13
N GLY A 101 1.36 3.10 -22.93
CA GLY A 101 0.39 2.35 -23.71
C GLY A 101 -0.63 1.52 -22.92
N LEU A 102 -0.42 1.33 -21.60
CA LEU A 102 -1.29 0.58 -20.71
C LEU A 102 -2.40 1.42 -20.06
N GLY A 103 -2.50 2.71 -20.42
CA GLY A 103 -3.57 3.60 -19.93
C GLY A 103 -3.23 4.32 -18.61
N TYR A 104 -2.04 4.15 -18.08
CA TYR A 104 -1.53 5.00 -17.01
C TYR A 104 -1.24 6.40 -17.55
N ARG A 105 -1.45 7.41 -16.70
CA ARG A 105 -1.24 8.81 -17.07
C ARG A 105 -0.20 9.43 -16.15
N ASP A 106 0.76 10.12 -16.73
CA ASP A 106 1.69 10.98 -16.00
C ASP A 106 0.95 12.26 -15.59
N GLU A 107 0.27 12.21 -14.47
CA GLU A 107 -0.52 13.32 -13.92
C GLU A 107 -0.04 13.63 -12.50
N PRO A 108 0.88 14.57 -12.32
CA PRO A 108 1.40 14.94 -11.00
C PRO A 108 0.32 15.49 -10.09
N PHE A 109 0.41 15.19 -8.79
CA PHE A 109 -0.42 15.78 -7.76
C PHE A 109 0.46 16.24 -6.57
N GLU A 110 0.09 17.36 -5.95
CA GLU A 110 0.91 17.97 -4.89
C GLU A 110 0.25 17.98 -3.51
N SER A 111 -1.03 17.62 -3.44
CA SER A 111 -1.79 17.65 -2.18
C SER A 111 -1.56 16.41 -1.35
N TYR A 112 -0.37 16.28 -0.78
CA TYR A 112 -0.01 15.16 0.11
C TYR A 112 0.69 15.62 1.39
N VAL A 113 0.54 14.81 2.44
CA VAL A 113 1.33 14.91 3.66
C VAL A 113 2.48 13.91 3.62
N THR A 114 3.60 14.23 4.27
CA THR A 114 4.73 13.30 4.38
C THR A 114 4.78 12.68 5.76
N PHE A 115 5.11 11.41 5.81
CA PHE A 115 5.22 10.64 7.04
C PHE A 115 6.57 9.91 7.13
N LYS A 116 6.98 9.54 8.32
CA LYS A 116 8.28 8.90 8.61
C LYS A 116 8.10 7.69 9.51
N GLU A 117 9.18 6.92 9.65
CA GLU A 117 9.30 5.82 10.63
C GLU A 117 8.69 6.19 11.98
N GLY A 118 7.93 5.25 12.53
CA GLY A 118 7.28 5.38 13.84
C GLY A 118 6.00 6.22 13.84
N TRP A 119 5.55 6.71 12.67
CA TRP A 119 4.28 7.42 12.60
C TRP A 119 3.10 6.49 12.82
N ASN A 120 2.11 6.97 13.58
CA ASN A 120 0.86 6.26 13.86
C ASN A 120 -0.31 7.03 13.29
N PHE A 121 -1.08 6.37 12.43
CA PHE A 121 -2.38 6.87 11.96
C PHE A 121 -3.49 6.31 12.82
N ASN A 122 -4.32 7.20 13.38
CA ASN A 122 -5.51 6.82 14.13
C ASN A 122 -6.71 7.51 13.49
N ILE A 123 -7.51 6.77 12.74
CA ILE A 123 -8.67 7.25 12.00
C ILE A 123 -9.82 6.27 12.21
N GLY A 124 -10.95 6.72 12.77
CA GLY A 124 -12.16 5.91 12.89
C GLY A 124 -11.95 4.57 13.61
N GLY A 125 -11.05 4.50 14.63
CA GLY A 125 -10.73 3.26 15.33
C GLY A 125 -9.79 2.31 14.57
N ILE A 126 -9.26 2.73 13.42
CA ILE A 126 -8.16 2.06 12.70
C ILE A 126 -6.85 2.68 13.16
N SER A 127 -5.91 1.84 13.64
CA SER A 127 -4.59 2.27 14.08
C SER A 127 -3.50 1.61 13.25
N LEU A 128 -2.84 2.38 12.39
CA LEU A 128 -1.78 1.91 11.50
C LEU A 128 -0.43 2.46 11.95
N ASN A 129 0.49 1.54 12.30
CA ASN A 129 1.88 1.86 12.57
C ASN A 129 2.67 1.82 11.27
N LEU A 130 3.44 2.85 10.99
CA LEU A 130 4.32 2.90 9.84
C LEU A 130 5.69 2.32 10.18
N ILE A 131 6.17 1.41 9.33
CA ILE A 131 7.51 0.87 9.33
C ILE A 131 8.18 1.24 8.00
N HIS A 132 9.29 1.97 8.04
CA HIS A 132 10.09 2.27 6.85
C HIS A 132 10.85 1.02 6.40
N THR A 133 10.62 0.61 5.16
CA THR A 133 11.16 -0.62 4.55
C THR A 133 11.75 -0.33 3.17
N PRO A 134 12.82 0.50 3.09
CA PRO A 134 13.42 0.87 1.82
C PRO A 134 14.07 -0.33 1.11
N GLY A 135 14.30 -0.19 -0.19
CA GLY A 135 15.02 -1.16 -1.02
C GLY A 135 14.30 -1.52 -2.32
N HIS A 136 12.97 -1.62 -2.35
CA HIS A 136 12.19 -1.60 -3.59
C HIS A 136 12.14 -0.17 -4.16
N SER A 137 11.84 0.79 -3.30
CA SER A 137 12.05 2.22 -3.52
C SER A 137 12.68 2.84 -2.27
N PRO A 138 13.25 4.06 -2.34
CA PRO A 138 13.85 4.73 -1.18
C PRO A 138 12.85 5.02 -0.06
N GLY A 139 11.61 5.31 -0.42
CA GLY A 139 10.53 5.67 0.51
C GLY A 139 9.52 4.54 0.77
N SER A 140 9.82 3.30 0.41
CA SER A 140 8.92 2.16 0.68
C SER A 140 8.62 2.02 2.17
N VAL A 141 7.33 1.82 2.49
CA VAL A 141 6.85 1.62 3.87
C VAL A 141 5.85 0.47 3.95
N CYS A 142 5.77 -0.12 5.13
CA CYS A 142 4.69 -1.03 5.50
C CYS A 142 3.78 -0.38 6.55
N PHE A 143 2.47 -0.63 6.45
CA PHE A 143 1.50 -0.20 7.46
C PHE A 143 1.01 -1.42 8.25
N ILE A 144 1.18 -1.40 9.58
CA ILE A 144 0.84 -2.51 10.46
C ILE A 144 -0.36 -2.15 11.33
N GLU A 145 -1.44 -2.88 11.19
CA GLU A 145 -2.61 -2.83 12.07
C GLU A 145 -2.56 -4.02 13.06
N ARG A 146 -2.07 -3.75 14.28
CA ARG A 146 -1.79 -4.82 15.27
C ARG A 146 -3.04 -5.48 15.83
N LYS A 147 -4.11 -4.70 16.05
CA LYS A 147 -5.35 -5.22 16.68
C LYS A 147 -6.00 -6.31 15.83
N ARG A 148 -6.01 -6.11 14.49
CA ARG A 148 -6.61 -7.06 13.54
C ARG A 148 -5.59 -7.94 12.83
N ARG A 149 -4.29 -7.77 13.19
CA ARG A 149 -3.17 -8.52 12.62
C ARG A 149 -3.08 -8.40 11.11
N TRP A 150 -3.14 -7.17 10.58
CA TRP A 150 -2.95 -6.87 9.16
C TRP A 150 -1.63 -6.14 8.95
N ALA A 151 -0.92 -6.53 7.90
CA ALA A 151 0.29 -5.85 7.44
C ALA A 151 0.16 -5.55 5.94
N PHE A 152 0.05 -4.28 5.59
CA PHE A 152 0.07 -3.80 4.20
C PHE A 152 1.53 -3.55 3.84
N THR A 153 2.10 -4.42 3.02
CA THR A 153 3.55 -4.47 2.76
C THR A 153 3.96 -3.81 1.46
N GLY A 154 2.99 -3.34 0.66
CA GLY A 154 3.29 -2.86 -0.69
C GLY A 154 4.18 -3.86 -1.44
N ASP A 155 5.21 -3.35 -2.07
CA ASP A 155 6.16 -4.15 -2.84
C ASP A 155 7.45 -4.48 -2.05
N THR A 156 7.38 -4.45 -0.72
CA THR A 156 8.48 -4.95 0.12
C THR A 156 8.46 -6.48 0.22
N LEU A 157 7.30 -7.06 0.57
CA LEU A 157 7.15 -8.49 0.82
C LEU A 157 5.88 -9.04 0.17
N PHE A 158 6.03 -10.08 -0.65
CA PHE A 158 4.94 -10.86 -1.23
C PHE A 158 4.81 -12.23 -0.55
N ALA A 159 3.80 -13.00 -0.91
CA ALA A 159 3.59 -14.31 -0.31
C ALA A 159 4.75 -15.29 -0.61
N ASP A 160 5.26 -15.29 -1.83
CA ASP A 160 6.25 -16.24 -2.36
C ASP A 160 7.49 -15.57 -2.96
N SER A 161 7.58 -14.24 -2.90
CA SER A 161 8.69 -13.44 -3.43
C SER A 161 8.84 -12.12 -2.68
N ILE A 162 9.69 -11.24 -3.20
CA ILE A 162 9.91 -9.88 -2.72
C ILE A 162 9.82 -8.89 -3.88
N GLY A 163 9.71 -7.60 -3.60
CA GLY A 163 9.78 -6.56 -4.61
C GLY A 163 11.11 -6.57 -5.35
N ARG A 164 11.08 -6.16 -6.60
CA ARG A 164 12.32 -5.95 -7.36
C ARG A 164 13.09 -4.74 -6.82
N SER A 165 14.39 -4.79 -6.91
CA SER A 165 15.30 -3.74 -6.41
C SER A 165 16.20 -3.14 -7.50
N ASP A 166 15.94 -3.51 -8.77
CA ASP A 166 16.73 -3.07 -9.95
C ASP A 166 16.16 -1.83 -10.65
N LEU A 167 15.07 -1.25 -10.11
CA LEU A 167 14.50 0.01 -10.59
C LEU A 167 15.29 1.22 -10.02
N PRO A 168 15.19 2.40 -10.66
CA PRO A 168 15.84 3.61 -10.15
C PRO A 168 15.50 3.90 -8.69
N GLY A 169 16.51 3.95 -7.84
CA GLY A 169 16.37 4.13 -6.38
C GLY A 169 16.23 2.82 -5.59
N GLY A 170 16.12 1.67 -6.28
CA GLY A 170 16.12 0.35 -5.64
C GLY A 170 17.51 -0.07 -5.18
N ASP A 171 17.58 -0.90 -4.12
CA ASP A 171 18.79 -1.47 -3.56
C ASP A 171 18.50 -2.81 -2.88
N GLU A 172 19.09 -3.88 -3.40
CA GLU A 172 18.82 -5.24 -2.93
C GLU A 172 19.27 -5.46 -1.48
N GLN A 173 20.45 -4.95 -1.13
CA GLN A 173 20.99 -5.12 0.23
C GLN A 173 20.09 -4.42 1.26
N THR A 174 19.62 -3.22 0.95
CA THR A 174 18.68 -2.46 1.78
C THR A 174 17.33 -3.18 1.87
N LEU A 175 16.84 -3.78 0.78
CA LEU A 175 15.60 -4.55 0.79
C LEU A 175 15.72 -5.76 1.72
N MET A 176 16.83 -6.50 1.68
CA MET A 176 17.07 -7.63 2.58
C MET A 176 17.10 -7.20 4.06
N GLN A 177 17.70 -6.04 4.38
CA GLN A 177 17.65 -5.47 5.74
C GLN A 177 16.22 -5.13 6.16
N SER A 178 15.40 -4.60 5.25
CA SER A 178 13.99 -4.31 5.48
C SER A 178 13.18 -5.58 5.75
N LEU A 179 13.46 -6.68 5.05
CA LEU A 179 12.84 -7.99 5.31
C LEU A 179 13.20 -8.54 6.69
N GLU A 180 14.48 -8.46 7.09
CA GLU A 180 14.90 -8.86 8.44
C GLU A 180 14.22 -8.02 9.54
N LYS A 181 14.07 -6.70 9.30
CA LYS A 181 13.30 -5.83 10.18
C LYS A 181 11.84 -6.29 10.31
N LEU A 182 11.19 -6.65 9.20
CA LEU A 182 9.81 -7.16 9.21
C LEU A 182 9.69 -8.50 9.93
N LYS A 183 10.68 -9.42 9.79
CA LYS A 183 10.74 -10.68 10.55
C LYS A 183 10.72 -10.42 12.07
N GLY A 184 11.36 -9.35 12.52
CA GLY A 184 11.37 -8.95 13.94
C GLY A 184 10.10 -8.24 14.43
N VAL A 185 9.23 -7.78 13.52
CA VAL A 185 8.04 -6.97 13.85
C VAL A 185 6.73 -7.72 13.67
N LEU A 186 6.64 -8.59 12.65
CA LEU A 186 5.41 -9.30 12.31
C LEU A 186 5.22 -10.55 13.17
N GLU A 187 4.02 -10.72 13.71
CA GLU A 187 3.62 -11.93 14.41
C GLU A 187 3.26 -13.04 13.39
N PRO A 188 3.43 -14.33 13.72
CA PRO A 188 3.16 -15.46 12.81
C PRO A 188 1.74 -15.45 12.22
N GLU A 189 0.74 -14.98 12.98
CA GLU A 189 -0.67 -14.90 12.58
C GLU A 189 -1.03 -13.61 11.85
N THR A 190 -0.07 -12.75 11.57
CA THR A 190 -0.31 -11.52 10.80
C THR A 190 -0.67 -11.88 9.36
N LEU A 191 -1.79 -11.38 8.86
CA LEU A 191 -2.16 -11.46 7.46
C LEU A 191 -1.38 -10.40 6.67
N VAL A 192 -0.49 -10.85 5.80
CA VAL A 192 0.27 -10.00 4.89
C VAL A 192 -0.58 -9.69 3.67
N LEU A 193 -0.74 -8.42 3.39
CA LEU A 193 -1.54 -7.79 2.36
C LEU A 193 -0.58 -7.02 1.43
N SER A 194 -0.01 -7.75 0.48
CA SER A 194 1.03 -7.26 -0.44
C SER A 194 0.48 -6.39 -1.57
N GLY A 195 1.35 -5.62 -2.22
CA GLY A 195 1.00 -4.76 -3.37
C GLY A 195 0.58 -5.54 -4.61
N HIS A 196 1.09 -6.76 -4.79
CA HIS A 196 0.72 -7.66 -5.88
C HIS A 196 0.49 -9.09 -5.38
N GLY A 197 -0.19 -9.90 -6.19
CA GLY A 197 -0.38 -11.33 -5.95
C GLY A 197 -1.31 -11.65 -4.78
N GLY A 198 -1.07 -12.78 -4.13
CA GLY A 198 -1.93 -13.32 -3.07
C GLY A 198 -1.61 -12.77 -1.69
N CYS A 199 -2.63 -12.78 -0.80
CA CYS A 199 -2.45 -12.52 0.64
C CYS A 199 -2.19 -13.85 1.36
N ALA A 200 -1.31 -13.86 2.37
CA ALA A 200 -1.02 -15.04 3.17
C ALA A 200 -0.71 -14.69 4.63
N LEU A 201 -0.87 -15.66 5.52
CA LEU A 201 -0.39 -15.51 6.89
C LEU A 201 1.15 -15.51 6.91
N PHE A 202 1.73 -14.70 7.77
CA PHE A 202 3.19 -14.55 7.84
C PHE A 202 3.90 -15.88 8.17
N ASN A 203 3.33 -16.73 9.02
CA ASN A 203 3.87 -18.07 9.26
C ASN A 203 3.89 -18.97 8.02
N THR A 204 2.99 -18.76 7.07
CA THR A 204 2.99 -19.45 5.78
C THR A 204 4.09 -18.89 4.89
N ILE A 205 4.21 -17.57 4.82
CA ILE A 205 5.25 -16.87 4.07
C ILE A 205 6.65 -17.32 4.53
N LEU A 206 6.89 -17.37 5.84
CA LEU A 206 8.16 -17.84 6.40
C LEU A 206 8.55 -19.27 5.93
N ARG A 207 7.58 -20.09 5.53
CA ARG A 207 7.83 -21.47 5.05
C ARG A 207 8.02 -21.59 3.56
N ILE A 208 7.40 -20.71 2.77
CA ILE A 208 7.36 -20.85 1.30
C ILE A 208 8.18 -19.80 0.56
N ASN A 209 8.42 -18.65 1.16
CA ASN A 209 9.15 -17.55 0.53
C ASN A 209 10.67 -17.81 0.60
N PRO A 210 11.35 -17.99 -0.54
CA PRO A 210 12.78 -18.35 -0.54
C PRO A 210 13.69 -17.24 0.01
N PHE A 211 13.24 -15.98 0.02
CA PHE A 211 14.01 -14.82 0.51
C PHE A 211 13.96 -14.67 2.05
N LEU A 212 13.09 -15.42 2.73
CA LEU A 212 12.96 -15.40 4.20
C LEU A 212 13.50 -16.69 4.85
N GLN A 213 14.03 -17.62 4.06
CA GLN A 213 14.68 -18.83 4.53
C GLN A 213 16.11 -18.52 4.99
N ASP A 214 16.57 -19.12 6.08
CA ASP A 214 17.95 -19.02 6.60
C ASP A 214 18.95 -19.75 5.71
#